data_264cf6febfaf5a3fd3a6a6beab67d58b
#
_entry.id   264cf6febfaf5a3fd3a6a6beab67d58b
#
_cell.length_a   1.000
_cell.length_b   1.000
_cell.length_c   1.000
_cell.angle_alpha   90.00
_cell.angle_beta   90.00
_cell.angle_gamma   90.00
#
_symmetry.space_group_name_H-M   'P 1'
#
loop_
_entity.id
_entity.type
_entity.pdbx_description
1 polymer ?
#
loop_
_entity_poly.entity_id
_entity_poly.type
_entity_poly.pdbx_seq_one_letter_code
_entity_poly.pdbx_strand_id
1 'polypeptide(L)'
;MVEGESPDYDSVKAIDLDYLGKVVSRLDAGKEVLIPKYYFPVASRIGYREYYPDENDIYVYEGIQAVYPEVTSLFASSHKSIFICVNDNISYRGSTLTAHEIRLLRRLVRDYRFRNATAEFTLHLWEGVRNNEDTHIFPNARNCDVYINSFLEYEPFIIAPIAAELLRTVDKDSRYRAEAELLLEKLEVFDNPYFDDRMIPANSVFREFIG
;
A
#
# COMPACT_ATOMS: atom_id res chain seq x y z
N MET A 1 26.34 5.66 3.45
CA MET A 1 25.01 5.76 4.07
C MET A 1 25.18 6.67 5.27
N VAL A 2 24.43 7.75 5.34
CA VAL A 2 24.42 8.66 6.49
C VAL A 2 23.66 7.94 7.59
N GLU A 3 24.25 7.78 8.78
CA GLU A 3 23.59 7.18 9.94
C GLU A 3 22.35 8.01 10.28
N GLY A 4 21.16 7.41 10.21
CA GLY A 4 19.90 7.98 10.68
C GLY A 4 18.75 8.11 9.67
N GLU A 5 18.95 7.89 8.38
CA GLU A 5 17.85 7.94 7.42
C GLU A 5 17.32 6.52 7.14
N SER A 6 16.03 6.31 7.40
CA SER A 6 15.33 5.11 6.95
C SER A 6 15.38 5.03 5.42
N PRO A 7 15.61 3.85 4.81
CA PRO A 7 15.59 3.70 3.37
C PRO A 7 14.23 4.13 2.82
N ASP A 8 14.23 5.05 1.86
CA ASP A 8 13.03 5.47 1.14
C ASP A 8 12.69 4.40 0.07
N TYR A 9 11.91 3.41 0.47
CA TYR A 9 11.45 2.34 -0.42
C TYR A 9 10.40 2.80 -1.42
N ASP A 10 9.78 3.96 -1.21
CA ASP A 10 8.74 4.51 -2.07
C ASP A 10 9.35 5.35 -3.20
N SER A 11 10.61 5.70 -3.10
CA SER A 11 11.35 6.42 -4.14
C SER A 11 11.60 5.55 -5.37
N VAL A 12 11.58 6.17 -6.55
CA VAL A 12 12.01 5.52 -7.80
C VAL A 12 13.45 4.98 -7.74
N LYS A 13 14.29 5.55 -6.87
CA LYS A 13 15.69 5.11 -6.66
C LYS A 13 15.78 3.72 -6.00
N ALA A 14 14.69 3.23 -5.42
CA ALA A 14 14.62 1.88 -4.87
C ALA A 14 14.47 0.80 -5.97
N ILE A 15 14.19 1.21 -7.22
CA ILE A 15 14.01 0.31 -8.36
C ILE A 15 15.30 0.25 -9.19
N ASP A 16 15.70 -0.96 -9.57
CA ASP A 16 16.73 -1.21 -10.59
C ASP A 16 16.12 -0.97 -11.99
N LEU A 17 16.01 0.32 -12.39
CA LEU A 17 15.38 0.73 -13.64
C LEU A 17 16.06 0.12 -14.86
N ASP A 18 17.39 0.01 -14.85
CA ASP A 18 18.16 -0.58 -15.94
C ASP A 18 17.80 -2.06 -16.14
N TYR A 19 17.64 -2.78 -15.04
CA TYR A 19 17.23 -4.17 -15.11
C TYR A 19 15.77 -4.32 -15.51
N LEU A 20 14.89 -3.50 -14.95
CA LEU A 20 13.47 -3.47 -15.33
C LEU A 20 13.30 -3.20 -16.83
N GLY A 21 13.99 -2.19 -17.37
CA GLY A 21 13.97 -1.88 -18.80
C GLY A 21 14.42 -3.04 -19.68
N LYS A 22 15.47 -3.77 -19.27
CA LYS A 22 15.91 -4.99 -19.97
C LYS A 22 14.84 -6.08 -19.95
N VAL A 23 14.18 -6.30 -18.81
CA VAL A 23 13.11 -7.29 -18.69
C VAL A 23 11.93 -6.92 -19.58
N VAL A 24 11.43 -5.67 -19.50
CA VAL A 24 10.31 -5.19 -20.32
C VAL A 24 10.62 -5.34 -21.80
N SER A 25 11.77 -4.83 -22.27
CA SER A 25 12.17 -4.91 -23.69
C SER A 25 12.28 -6.34 -24.22
N ARG A 26 12.71 -7.29 -23.38
CA ARG A 26 12.78 -8.70 -23.78
C ARG A 26 11.41 -9.36 -23.81
N LEU A 27 10.53 -9.03 -22.86
CA LEU A 27 9.13 -9.49 -22.86
C LEU A 27 8.39 -9.01 -24.11
N ASP A 28 8.53 -7.71 -24.44
CA ASP A 28 7.92 -7.13 -25.65
C ASP A 28 8.43 -7.77 -26.94
N ALA A 29 9.68 -8.28 -26.91
CA ALA A 29 10.28 -9.00 -28.03
C ALA A 29 9.97 -10.52 -28.04
N GLY A 30 9.13 -11.02 -27.14
CA GLY A 30 8.81 -12.45 -27.00
C GLY A 30 10.01 -13.31 -26.58
N LYS A 31 10.96 -12.74 -25.85
CA LYS A 31 12.19 -13.42 -25.42
C LYS A 31 12.15 -13.77 -23.95
N GLU A 32 12.74 -14.91 -23.63
CA GLU A 32 12.91 -15.35 -22.24
C GLU A 32 13.54 -14.26 -21.35
N VAL A 33 13.12 -14.21 -20.09
CA VAL A 33 13.65 -13.28 -19.08
C VAL A 33 13.95 -13.98 -17.77
N LEU A 34 14.86 -13.39 -17.02
CA LEU A 34 15.14 -13.73 -15.63
C LEU A 34 14.43 -12.71 -14.73
N ILE A 35 13.36 -13.12 -14.05
CA ILE A 35 12.63 -12.26 -13.13
C ILE A 35 13.29 -12.35 -11.75
N PRO A 36 13.72 -11.23 -11.13
CA PRO A 36 14.36 -11.25 -9.82
C PRO A 36 13.42 -11.77 -8.73
N LYS A 37 13.97 -12.57 -7.81
CA LYS A 37 13.31 -12.96 -6.57
C LYS A 37 13.86 -12.11 -5.44
N TYR A 38 13.02 -11.26 -4.89
CA TYR A 38 13.33 -10.44 -3.72
C TYR A 38 12.87 -11.15 -2.46
N TYR A 39 13.69 -11.10 -1.42
CA TYR A 39 13.36 -11.68 -0.13
C TYR A 39 13.35 -10.60 0.95
N PHE A 40 12.17 -10.24 1.38
CA PHE A 40 11.93 -9.11 2.30
C PHE A 40 12.66 -9.22 3.65
N PRO A 41 12.75 -10.40 4.31
CA PRO A 41 13.42 -10.49 5.60
C PRO A 41 14.89 -10.09 5.58
N VAL A 42 15.57 -10.21 4.45
CA VAL A 42 16.98 -9.79 4.29
C VAL A 42 17.14 -8.58 3.36
N ALA A 43 16.03 -7.98 2.96
CA ALA A 43 15.98 -6.81 2.08
C ALA A 43 16.92 -6.95 0.85
N SER A 44 16.93 -8.12 0.20
CA SER A 44 17.87 -8.43 -0.87
C SER A 44 17.28 -9.31 -1.97
N ARG A 45 17.86 -9.21 -3.15
CA ARG A 45 17.64 -10.13 -4.27
C ARG A 45 18.37 -11.43 -3.98
N ILE A 46 17.63 -12.56 -3.92
CA ILE A 46 18.20 -13.88 -3.57
C ILE A 46 18.34 -14.83 -4.77
N GLY A 47 17.91 -14.40 -5.95
CA GLY A 47 17.99 -15.23 -7.16
C GLY A 47 17.06 -14.73 -8.24
N TYR A 48 16.77 -15.60 -9.19
CA TYR A 48 15.95 -15.31 -10.36
C TYR A 48 14.98 -16.45 -10.63
N ARG A 49 13.89 -16.13 -11.35
CA ARG A 49 12.97 -17.10 -11.95
C ARG A 49 13.03 -16.90 -13.46
N GLU A 50 13.26 -17.98 -14.19
CA GLU A 50 13.12 -17.98 -15.64
C GLU A 50 11.64 -17.84 -16.01
N TYR A 51 11.38 -17.06 -17.05
CA TYR A 51 10.06 -16.90 -17.63
C TYR A 51 10.17 -16.87 -19.16
N TYR A 52 9.33 -17.66 -19.81
CA TYR A 52 9.24 -17.82 -21.26
C TYR A 52 7.91 -17.22 -21.71
N PRO A 53 7.93 -16.06 -22.42
CA PRO A 53 6.71 -15.40 -22.88
C PRO A 53 5.91 -16.26 -23.85
N ASP A 54 4.58 -16.21 -23.71
CA ASP A 54 3.60 -16.70 -24.69
C ASP A 54 2.98 -15.53 -25.44
N GLU A 55 2.52 -15.74 -26.69
CA GLU A 55 1.92 -14.69 -27.53
C GLU A 55 0.61 -14.11 -26.96
N ASN A 56 -0.05 -14.83 -26.06
CA ASN A 56 -1.29 -14.43 -25.41
C ASN A 56 -1.09 -13.86 -24.00
N ASP A 57 0.15 -13.69 -23.56
CA ASP A 57 0.43 -13.17 -22.22
C ASP A 57 0.02 -11.72 -22.05
N ILE A 58 -0.55 -11.42 -20.89
CA ILE A 58 -0.78 -10.06 -20.42
C ILE A 58 0.16 -9.81 -19.25
N TYR A 59 1.06 -8.83 -19.38
CA TYR A 59 1.98 -8.45 -18.33
C TYR A 59 1.37 -7.39 -17.42
N VAL A 60 1.26 -7.70 -16.15
CA VAL A 60 0.79 -6.77 -15.12
C VAL A 60 1.99 -6.33 -14.28
N TYR A 61 2.30 -5.05 -14.33
CA TYR A 61 3.31 -4.41 -13.48
C TYR A 61 2.58 -3.67 -12.35
N GLU A 62 2.78 -4.13 -11.13
CA GLU A 62 2.11 -3.52 -9.98
C GLU A 62 3.13 -2.98 -8.98
N GLY A 63 2.77 -1.90 -8.33
CA GLY A 63 3.56 -1.24 -7.30
C GLY A 63 3.32 0.26 -7.28
N ILE A 64 3.67 0.89 -6.16
CA ILE A 64 3.49 2.34 -5.95
C ILE A 64 4.22 3.14 -7.04
N GLN A 65 5.44 2.72 -7.39
CA GLN A 65 6.27 3.40 -8.38
C GLN A 65 5.86 3.13 -9.83
N ALA A 66 4.91 2.22 -10.06
CA ALA A 66 4.50 1.87 -11.43
C ALA A 66 3.90 3.05 -12.20
N VAL A 67 3.45 4.11 -11.51
CA VAL A 67 2.92 5.34 -12.10
C VAL A 67 3.96 6.44 -12.32
N TYR A 68 5.20 6.24 -11.90
CA TYR A 68 6.26 7.24 -12.06
C TYR A 68 6.73 7.31 -13.53
N PRO A 69 7.01 8.52 -14.04
CA PRO A 69 7.43 8.69 -15.44
C PRO A 69 8.65 7.85 -15.82
N GLU A 70 9.61 7.68 -14.92
CA GLU A 70 10.82 6.88 -15.12
C GLU A 70 10.48 5.40 -15.33
N VAL A 71 9.40 4.90 -14.71
CA VAL A 71 8.93 3.52 -14.87
C VAL A 71 8.04 3.40 -16.09
N THR A 72 7.04 4.29 -16.22
CA THR A 72 6.08 4.23 -17.33
C THR A 72 6.75 4.41 -18.70
N SER A 73 7.85 5.17 -18.76
CA SER A 73 8.64 5.35 -19.99
C SER A 73 9.32 4.07 -20.50
N LEU A 74 9.42 3.04 -19.66
CA LEU A 74 9.99 1.74 -20.03
C LEU A 74 8.96 0.85 -20.74
N PHE A 75 7.65 1.13 -20.57
CA PHE A 75 6.60 0.33 -21.16
C PHE A 75 6.33 0.73 -22.60
N ALA A 76 5.90 -0.25 -23.41
CA ALA A 76 5.43 0.01 -24.75
C ALA A 76 4.26 0.99 -24.78
N SER A 77 4.10 1.72 -25.89
CA SER A 77 3.04 2.71 -26.09
C SER A 77 1.60 2.15 -25.96
N SER A 78 1.47 0.84 -25.99
CA SER A 78 0.18 0.12 -25.88
C SER A 78 -0.20 -0.26 -24.44
N HIS A 79 0.56 0.14 -23.42
CA HIS A 79 0.19 -0.17 -22.03
C HIS A 79 -1.05 0.63 -21.59
N LYS A 80 -1.74 0.09 -20.61
CA LYS A 80 -2.84 0.73 -19.89
C LYS A 80 -2.48 0.84 -18.41
N SER A 81 -2.78 2.00 -17.85
CA SER A 81 -2.47 2.32 -16.46
C SER A 81 -3.75 2.38 -15.61
N ILE A 82 -3.72 1.73 -14.47
CA ILE A 82 -4.82 1.71 -13.50
C ILE A 82 -4.28 2.20 -12.16
N PHE A 83 -4.91 3.23 -11.61
CA PHE A 83 -4.64 3.68 -10.25
C PHE A 83 -5.76 3.23 -9.31
N ILE A 84 -5.39 2.53 -8.23
CA ILE A 84 -6.33 2.01 -7.25
C ILE A 84 -5.99 2.62 -5.90
N CYS A 85 -6.95 3.36 -5.31
CA CYS A 85 -6.76 4.00 -4.02
C CYS A 85 -8.11 4.19 -3.30
N VAL A 86 -8.09 4.31 -1.98
CA VAL A 86 -9.24 4.81 -1.21
C VAL A 86 -9.30 6.31 -1.40
N ASN A 87 -10.40 6.80 -1.97
CA ASN A 87 -10.61 8.22 -2.25
C ASN A 87 -11.80 8.84 -1.50
N ASP A 88 -12.65 8.02 -0.89
CA ASP A 88 -13.82 8.49 -0.17
C ASP A 88 -13.58 8.58 1.33
N ASN A 89 -14.24 9.57 1.93
CA ASN A 89 -14.40 9.68 3.37
C ASN A 89 -15.69 8.96 3.80
N ILE A 90 -15.75 8.51 5.03
CA ILE A 90 -16.99 8.01 5.61
C ILE A 90 -17.37 8.83 6.84
N SER A 91 -18.65 9.24 6.91
CA SER A 91 -19.22 9.91 8.08
C SER A 91 -20.28 9.02 8.71
N TYR A 92 -20.16 8.78 9.98
CA TYR A 92 -21.11 7.96 10.74
C TYR A 92 -21.26 8.51 12.16
N ARG A 93 -22.51 8.71 12.60
CA ARG A 93 -22.85 9.21 13.95
C ARG A 93 -22.04 10.44 14.42
N GLY A 94 -21.76 11.35 13.48
CA GLY A 94 -21.05 12.61 13.79
C GLY A 94 -19.53 12.50 13.76
N SER A 95 -18.96 11.32 13.59
CA SER A 95 -17.52 11.12 13.32
C SER A 95 -17.26 10.96 11.83
N THR A 96 -16.08 11.41 11.38
CA THR A 96 -15.64 11.26 9.97
C THR A 96 -14.23 10.69 9.92
N LEU A 97 -14.09 9.57 9.20
CA LEU A 97 -12.80 9.05 8.77
C LEU A 97 -12.52 9.51 7.35
N THR A 98 -11.40 10.16 7.17
CA THR A 98 -10.92 10.57 5.85
C THR A 98 -10.32 9.39 5.09
N ALA A 99 -10.22 9.51 3.75
CA ALA A 99 -9.56 8.52 2.92
C ALA A 99 -8.13 8.18 3.41
N HIS A 100 -7.41 9.19 3.90
CA HIS A 100 -6.07 8.99 4.49
C HIS A 100 -6.11 8.16 5.77
N GLU A 101 -7.05 8.45 6.66
CA GLU A 101 -7.19 7.70 7.91
C GLU A 101 -7.62 6.27 7.64
N ILE A 102 -8.49 6.01 6.68
CA ILE A 102 -8.87 4.65 6.27
C ILE A 102 -7.65 3.87 5.77
N ARG A 103 -6.80 4.49 4.93
CA ARG A 103 -5.55 3.85 4.48
C ARG A 103 -4.56 3.62 5.62
N LEU A 104 -4.46 4.56 6.57
CA LEU A 104 -3.64 4.37 7.77
C LEU A 104 -4.14 3.19 8.61
N LEU A 105 -5.45 3.06 8.83
CA LEU A 105 -6.03 1.94 9.58
C LEU A 105 -5.75 0.60 8.89
N ARG A 106 -5.92 0.52 7.56
CA ARG A 106 -5.51 -0.66 6.77
C ARG A 106 -4.06 -1.02 7.01
N ARG A 107 -3.18 -0.02 6.94
CA ARG A 107 -1.74 -0.22 7.15
C ARG A 107 -1.42 -0.67 8.57
N LEU A 108 -2.00 -0.05 9.59
CA LEU A 108 -1.82 -0.43 11.00
C LEU A 108 -2.13 -1.92 11.23
N VAL A 109 -3.28 -2.36 10.76
CA VAL A 109 -3.72 -3.75 10.96
C VAL A 109 -2.86 -4.72 10.15
N ARG A 110 -2.59 -4.42 8.87
CA ARG A 110 -1.73 -5.26 8.02
C ARG A 110 -0.31 -5.37 8.57
N ASP A 111 0.31 -4.24 8.93
CA ASP A 111 1.71 -4.22 9.36
C ASP A 111 1.87 -4.93 10.71
N TYR A 112 0.88 -4.84 11.58
CA TYR A 112 0.84 -5.64 12.81
C TYR A 112 0.70 -7.15 12.52
N ARG A 113 -0.27 -7.55 11.71
CA ARG A 113 -0.58 -8.97 11.47
C ARG A 113 0.49 -9.70 10.67
N PHE A 114 1.07 -9.03 9.68
CA PHE A 114 1.91 -9.70 8.68
C PHE A 114 3.38 -9.26 8.70
N ARG A 115 3.70 -8.17 9.39
CA ARG A 115 5.06 -7.58 9.41
C ARG A 115 5.63 -7.41 10.81
N ASN A 116 4.88 -7.81 11.83
CA ASN A 116 5.25 -7.70 13.24
C ASN A 116 5.65 -6.26 13.65
N ALA A 117 5.00 -5.26 13.06
CA ALA A 117 5.24 -3.86 13.34
C ALA A 117 4.33 -3.37 14.47
N THR A 118 4.85 -2.48 15.31
CA THR A 118 4.03 -1.80 16.34
C THR A 118 3.23 -0.66 15.72
N ALA A 119 2.14 -0.25 16.39
CA ALA A 119 1.35 0.91 15.96
C ALA A 119 2.20 2.18 15.88
N GLU A 120 3.07 2.41 16.86
CA GLU A 120 3.96 3.56 16.90
C GLU A 120 4.94 3.57 15.71
N PHE A 121 5.49 2.43 15.35
CA PHE A 121 6.38 2.33 14.19
C PHE A 121 5.61 2.60 12.88
N THR A 122 4.38 2.13 12.76
CA THR A 122 3.55 2.41 11.57
C THR A 122 3.20 3.90 11.48
N LEU A 123 2.84 4.54 12.58
CA LEU A 123 2.59 5.99 12.63
C LEU A 123 3.85 6.78 12.25
N HIS A 124 5.02 6.36 12.73
CA HIS A 124 6.30 6.97 12.33
C HIS A 124 6.54 6.91 10.81
N LEU A 125 6.33 5.77 10.21
CA LEU A 125 6.51 5.62 8.76
C LEU A 125 5.45 6.36 7.95
N TRP A 126 4.25 6.57 8.53
CA TRP A 126 3.12 7.19 7.85
C TRP A 126 3.37 8.64 7.44
N GLU A 127 4.14 9.39 8.21
CA GLU A 127 4.54 10.77 7.85
C GLU A 127 5.26 10.81 6.49
N GLY A 128 6.23 9.90 6.30
CA GLY A 128 6.96 9.76 5.02
C GLY A 128 6.06 9.32 3.86
N VAL A 129 5.16 8.36 4.12
CA VAL A 129 4.19 7.89 3.13
C VAL A 129 3.29 9.03 2.65
N ARG A 130 2.75 9.84 3.58
CA ARG A 130 1.92 10.99 3.26
C ARG A 130 2.64 12.01 2.37
N ASN A 131 3.87 12.34 2.74
CA ASN A 131 4.68 13.26 1.95
C ASN A 131 4.92 12.73 0.53
N ASN A 132 5.20 11.44 0.39
CA ASN A 132 5.41 10.81 -0.91
C ASN A 132 4.12 10.72 -1.74
N GLU A 133 2.97 10.44 -1.11
CA GLU A 133 1.65 10.49 -1.76
C GLU A 133 1.41 11.86 -2.41
N ASP A 134 1.60 12.94 -1.66
CA ASP A 134 1.28 14.30 -2.10
C ASP A 134 2.29 14.82 -3.15
N THR A 135 3.56 14.44 -3.05
CA THR A 135 4.64 14.95 -3.93
C THR A 135 4.84 14.12 -5.19
N HIS A 136 4.61 12.81 -5.14
CA HIS A 136 4.95 11.90 -6.24
C HIS A 136 3.79 11.05 -6.72
N ILE A 137 3.05 10.39 -5.81
CA ILE A 137 2.04 9.40 -6.22
C ILE A 137 0.84 10.07 -6.86
N PHE A 138 0.13 10.94 -6.14
CA PHE A 138 -1.09 11.57 -6.65
C PHE A 138 -0.88 12.46 -7.88
N PRO A 139 0.20 13.27 -7.97
CA PRO A 139 0.47 14.02 -9.19
C PRO A 139 0.65 13.13 -10.43
N ASN A 140 1.36 12.01 -10.30
CA ASN A 140 1.59 11.07 -11.41
C ASN A 140 0.36 10.21 -11.71
N ALA A 141 -0.38 9.81 -10.67
CA ALA A 141 -1.61 9.04 -10.83
C ALA A 141 -2.67 9.75 -11.70
N ARG A 142 -2.69 11.09 -11.73
CA ARG A 142 -3.61 11.88 -12.58
C ARG A 142 -3.49 11.55 -14.07
N ASN A 143 -2.41 10.94 -14.49
CA ASN A 143 -2.15 10.56 -15.87
C ASN A 143 -2.59 9.11 -16.18
N CYS A 144 -3.11 8.37 -15.20
CA CYS A 144 -3.57 7.00 -15.41
C CYS A 144 -4.84 6.95 -16.26
N ASP A 145 -4.97 5.91 -17.10
CA ASP A 145 -6.15 5.70 -17.96
C ASP A 145 -7.41 5.41 -17.16
N VAL A 146 -7.29 4.72 -16.01
CA VAL A 146 -8.41 4.28 -15.18
C VAL A 146 -8.13 4.56 -13.71
N TYR A 147 -9.16 5.06 -13.03
CA TYR A 147 -9.19 5.22 -11.58
C TYR A 147 -10.17 4.26 -10.94
N ILE A 148 -9.72 3.52 -9.94
CA ILE A 148 -10.58 2.63 -9.15
C ILE A 148 -10.54 3.10 -7.71
N ASN A 149 -11.71 3.47 -7.19
CA ASN A 149 -11.85 3.71 -5.76
C ASN A 149 -12.00 2.37 -5.02
N SER A 150 -11.03 2.04 -4.20
CA SER A 150 -11.02 0.79 -3.42
C SER A 150 -11.68 0.94 -2.04
N PHE A 151 -12.47 1.98 -1.83
CA PHE A 151 -13.23 2.19 -0.60
C PHE A 151 -14.34 1.14 -0.47
N LEU A 152 -14.49 0.59 0.73
CA LEU A 152 -15.55 -0.35 1.09
C LEU A 152 -16.32 0.21 2.29
N GLU A 153 -17.60 0.48 2.13
CA GLU A 153 -18.43 1.15 3.14
C GLU A 153 -18.48 0.40 4.50
N TYR A 154 -18.34 -0.92 4.48
CA TYR A 154 -18.36 -1.75 5.68
C TYR A 154 -17.00 -1.84 6.41
N GLU A 155 -15.93 -1.49 5.71
CA GLU A 155 -14.55 -1.67 6.18
C GLU A 155 -14.27 -0.99 7.53
N PRO A 156 -14.68 0.27 7.77
CA PRO A 156 -14.42 0.91 9.06
C PRO A 156 -15.00 0.15 10.25
N PHE A 157 -16.15 -0.49 10.09
CA PHE A 157 -16.78 -1.25 11.15
C PHE A 157 -16.05 -2.55 11.51
N ILE A 158 -15.31 -3.11 10.57
CA ILE A 158 -14.51 -4.33 10.79
C ILE A 158 -13.12 -3.96 11.33
N ILE A 159 -12.52 -2.89 10.80
CA ILE A 159 -11.14 -2.53 11.13
C ILE A 159 -11.03 -1.73 12.43
N ALA A 160 -12.07 -0.97 12.79
CA ALA A 160 -12.05 -0.08 13.95
C ALA A 160 -11.71 -0.79 15.26
N PRO A 161 -12.34 -1.89 15.67
CA PRO A 161 -11.99 -2.56 16.92
C PRO A 161 -10.55 -3.04 16.94
N ILE A 162 -10.05 -3.59 15.83
CA ILE A 162 -8.66 -4.09 15.71
C ILE A 162 -7.68 -2.93 15.80
N ALA A 163 -7.91 -1.87 15.02
CA ALA A 163 -7.03 -0.70 15.00
C ALA A 163 -7.05 0.04 16.36
N ALA A 164 -8.19 0.11 17.03
CA ALA A 164 -8.30 0.73 18.36
C ALA A 164 -7.46 -0.01 19.41
N GLU A 165 -7.45 -1.35 19.39
CA GLU A 165 -6.57 -2.13 20.27
C GLU A 165 -5.10 -1.78 20.03
N LEU A 166 -4.68 -1.69 18.78
CA LEU A 166 -3.31 -1.34 18.40
C LEU A 166 -2.93 0.09 18.81
N LEU A 167 -3.82 1.06 18.56
CA LEU A 167 -3.58 2.46 18.91
C LEU A 167 -3.46 2.67 20.42
N ARG A 168 -4.19 1.90 21.24
CA ARG A 168 -4.07 1.94 22.72
C ARG A 168 -2.67 1.50 23.20
N THR A 169 -1.91 0.73 22.41
CA THR A 169 -0.55 0.31 22.75
C THR A 169 0.50 1.40 22.57
N VAL A 170 0.16 2.53 21.92
CA VAL A 170 1.08 3.66 21.72
C VAL A 170 1.46 4.24 23.09
N ASP A 171 2.76 4.37 23.35
CA ASP A 171 3.26 4.86 24.65
C ASP A 171 2.71 6.27 24.98
N LYS A 172 2.47 6.52 26.26
CA LYS A 172 1.92 7.79 26.74
C LYS A 172 2.86 8.97 26.49
N ASP A 173 4.16 8.71 26.48
CA ASP A 173 5.21 9.71 26.26
C ASP A 173 5.62 9.78 24.77
N SER A 174 5.00 8.98 23.93
CA SER A 174 5.25 9.00 22.48
C SER A 174 4.76 10.28 21.83
N ARG A 175 5.53 10.80 20.89
CA ARG A 175 5.11 11.95 20.06
C ARG A 175 3.85 11.66 19.23
N TYR A 176 3.52 10.39 19.01
CA TYR A 176 2.33 9.94 18.26
C TYR A 176 1.10 9.76 19.14
N ARG A 177 1.22 9.97 20.46
CA ARG A 177 0.12 9.76 21.40
C ARG A 177 -1.12 10.59 21.08
N ALA A 178 -0.94 11.86 20.79
CA ALA A 178 -2.05 12.77 20.45
C ALA A 178 -2.79 12.33 19.17
N GLU A 179 -2.05 11.89 18.15
CA GLU A 179 -2.64 11.37 16.91
C GLU A 179 -3.41 10.06 17.16
N ALA A 180 -2.83 9.16 17.95
CA ALA A 180 -3.49 7.92 18.33
C ALA A 180 -4.79 8.16 19.11
N GLU A 181 -4.82 9.11 20.04
CA GLU A 181 -6.03 9.48 20.80
C GLU A 181 -7.10 10.08 19.92
N LEU A 182 -6.74 10.96 18.99
CA LEU A 182 -7.69 11.53 18.03
C LEU A 182 -8.31 10.45 17.14
N LEU A 183 -7.52 9.49 16.68
CA LEU A 183 -8.03 8.36 15.90
C LEU A 183 -8.94 7.47 16.77
N LEU A 184 -8.57 7.19 18.01
CA LEU A 184 -9.40 6.40 18.94
C LEU A 184 -10.77 7.03 19.15
N GLU A 185 -10.84 8.35 19.37
CA GLU A 185 -12.10 9.08 19.50
C GLU A 185 -12.98 8.90 18.25
N LYS A 186 -12.39 9.02 17.07
CA LYS A 186 -13.12 8.83 15.82
C LYS A 186 -13.63 7.40 15.64
N LEU A 187 -12.88 6.41 16.09
CA LEU A 187 -13.20 5.00 15.90
C LEU A 187 -14.34 4.50 16.82
N GLU A 188 -14.62 5.15 17.94
CA GLU A 188 -15.62 4.71 18.90
C GLU A 188 -17.00 4.42 18.28
N VAL A 189 -17.43 5.26 17.33
CA VAL A 189 -18.74 5.10 16.69
C VAL A 189 -18.79 3.96 15.68
N PHE A 190 -17.63 3.50 15.19
CA PHE A 190 -17.49 2.39 14.25
C PHE A 190 -17.33 1.04 14.96
N ASP A 191 -17.05 1.02 16.25
CA ASP A 191 -17.04 -0.22 17.04
C ASP A 191 -18.46 -0.72 17.24
N ASN A 192 -18.89 -1.62 16.37
CA ASN A 192 -20.23 -2.12 16.31
C ASN A 192 -20.22 -3.67 16.35
N PRO A 193 -20.74 -4.30 17.43
CA PRO A 193 -20.70 -5.74 17.64
C PRO A 193 -21.49 -6.56 16.60
N TYR A 194 -22.30 -5.91 15.79
CA TYR A 194 -23.01 -6.56 14.68
C TYR A 194 -22.15 -6.80 13.43
N PHE A 195 -20.98 -6.17 13.37
CA PHE A 195 -20.03 -6.40 12.28
C PHE A 195 -18.92 -7.32 12.75
N ASP A 196 -18.63 -8.34 11.95
CA ASP A 196 -17.68 -9.40 12.25
C ASP A 196 -16.87 -9.73 11.00
N ASP A 197 -15.60 -10.04 11.16
CA ASP A 197 -14.71 -10.38 10.04
C ASP A 197 -15.16 -11.64 9.28
N ARG A 198 -15.92 -12.53 9.93
CA ARG A 198 -16.55 -13.70 9.30
C ARG A 198 -17.61 -13.34 8.25
N MET A 199 -18.13 -12.11 8.26
CA MET A 199 -19.05 -11.61 7.24
C MET A 199 -18.34 -11.25 5.94
N ILE A 200 -17.01 -11.13 5.96
CA ILE A 200 -16.22 -10.76 4.79
C ILE A 200 -15.95 -11.98 3.91
N PRO A 201 -16.32 -11.94 2.63
CA PRO A 201 -16.05 -13.03 1.71
C PRO A 201 -14.57 -13.40 1.66
N ALA A 202 -14.26 -14.68 1.49
CA ALA A 202 -12.88 -15.16 1.44
C ALA A 202 -12.07 -14.60 0.26
N ASN A 203 -12.74 -14.19 -0.82
CA ASN A 203 -12.13 -13.56 -1.99
C ASN A 203 -12.19 -12.02 -1.98
N SER A 204 -12.56 -11.41 -0.86
CA SER A 204 -12.55 -9.95 -0.73
C SER A 204 -11.12 -9.43 -0.69
N VAL A 205 -10.84 -8.35 -1.42
CA VAL A 205 -9.56 -7.62 -1.32
C VAL A 205 -9.27 -7.15 0.11
N PHE A 206 -10.29 -6.97 0.93
CA PHE A 206 -10.13 -6.57 2.32
C PHE A 206 -9.41 -7.63 3.17
N ARG A 207 -9.43 -8.90 2.74
CA ARG A 207 -8.67 -9.98 3.38
C ARG A 207 -7.16 -9.76 3.37
N GLU A 208 -6.64 -8.97 2.45
CA GLU A 208 -5.23 -8.56 2.46
C GLU A 208 -4.83 -7.85 3.77
N PHE A 209 -5.77 -7.18 4.43
CA PHE A 209 -5.50 -6.41 5.65
C PHE A 209 -5.86 -7.19 6.91
N ILE A 210 -6.93 -7.97 6.88
CA ILE A 210 -7.45 -8.65 8.06
C ILE A 210 -7.16 -10.16 8.12
N GLY A 211 -6.63 -10.76 7.05
CA GLY A 211 -6.33 -12.19 6.98
C GLY A 211 -7.50 -13.08 6.59
#